data_38640e4ba1246dd510e87301a699abd6
#
_entry.id   38640e4ba1246dd510e87301a699abd6
#
_cell.length_a   1.000
_cell.length_b   1.000
_cell.length_c   1.000
_cell.angle_alpha   90.00
_cell.angle_beta   90.00
_cell.angle_gamma   90.00
#
_symmetry.space_group_name_H-M   'P 1'
#
loop_
_entity.id
_entity.type
_entity.pdbx_description
1 polymer ?
#
loop_
_entity_poly.entity_id
_entity_poly.type
_entity_poly.pdbx_seq_one_letter_code
_entity_poly.pdbx_strand_id
1 'polypeptide(L)'
;MDEVRIARVLRAAGILLLAPGLALAACSHSRPTAARAPFVATTVATDGTIGPLEQLPGLIAPAQNVALQSTLSEPADQVYVQEGDRVHEGQVLARLDTADLQAQLASDLAAANANAASTAHTTYAGSLSISQGIDQLHSAQAAVEQAQKTLSFDSLTLQRDQQLLRQGFIAQQNVDQAATAVHNDQQALQSARANLASAQANVQANGASLDAPGLQQSSVEQAKAQEAVALANARQVRVQIAKATIVSPIDGVVVNRNLNPGEYPGTRQIFTIQQVDPVYAVLQGSGAQIAQMRTGAKAVISVSDLGGKTVSGPVVGILNQIVPGSTNFEVKVQLANPGRRLRPGMAVLGHVALPKVRGIMVPTTAFTDPNRDKLLTVDAAGIVHSVAVKELADNGSTSVVTGIPAGTRVVTDGQTSIGDGEKVAIK
;
A
#
# COMPACT_ATOMS: atom_id res chain seq x y z
N MET A 1 59.19 -5.47 36.27
CA MET A 1 60.38 -4.63 36.16
C MET A 1 59.92 -3.28 36.61
N ASP A 2 60.22 -3.11 37.74
CA ASP A 2 60.99 -2.24 38.57
C ASP A 2 60.20 -1.01 38.98
N GLU A 3 59.78 -0.99 40.18
CA GLU A 3 60.48 -0.62 41.40
C GLU A 3 60.84 0.88 41.40
N VAL A 4 60.59 1.60 42.38
CA VAL A 4 61.05 1.63 43.74
C VAL A 4 61.24 3.06 44.13
N ARG A 5 60.77 3.45 45.24
CA ARG A 5 61.35 3.83 46.52
C ARG A 5 61.43 5.29 46.81
N ILE A 6 60.99 5.60 47.94
CA ILE A 6 61.60 5.79 49.30
C ILE A 6 61.83 7.30 49.58
N ALA A 7 61.50 7.83 50.60
CA ALA A 7 61.48 7.74 52.03
C ALA A 7 61.70 9.08 52.68
N ARG A 8 61.06 9.24 53.86
CA ARG A 8 61.71 9.59 55.17
C ARG A 8 62.53 10.92 55.22
N VAL A 9 62.51 11.68 56.22
CA VAL A 9 62.71 11.49 57.64
C VAL A 9 62.70 12.86 58.38
N LEU A 10 62.11 12.98 59.50
CA LEU A 10 62.47 13.17 60.89
C LEU A 10 62.63 14.62 61.43
N ARG A 11 61.94 14.79 62.56
CA ARG A 11 62.43 15.22 63.92
C ARG A 11 63.01 16.60 64.02
N ALA A 12 62.83 17.30 65.07
CA ALA A 12 62.73 17.15 66.52
C ALA A 12 62.37 18.51 67.19
N ALA A 13 61.50 18.52 68.18
CA ALA A 13 61.90 18.58 69.61
C ALA A 13 62.38 19.88 70.17
N GLY A 14 61.81 20.30 71.27
CA GLY A 14 62.38 21.22 72.26
C GLY A 14 61.28 22.05 72.93
N ILE A 15 60.69 21.65 74.00
CA ILE A 15 61.02 21.79 75.46
C ILE A 15 60.73 23.19 75.98
N LEU A 16 59.69 23.23 76.84
CA LEU A 16 59.56 23.73 78.21
C LEU A 16 59.84 25.24 78.54
N LEU A 17 58.84 25.88 79.11
CA LEU A 17 58.94 26.45 80.44
C LEU A 17 57.65 26.98 81.05
N LEU A 18 57.41 26.63 82.27
CA LEU A 18 56.35 26.97 83.20
C LEU A 18 56.46 28.41 83.70
N ALA A 19 55.27 29.03 83.97
CA ALA A 19 55.06 29.74 85.27
C ALA A 19 53.62 30.33 85.32
N PRO A 20 53.02 30.43 86.46
CA PRO A 20 51.60 30.63 86.69
C PRO A 20 51.20 32.06 86.94
N GLY A 21 49.99 32.44 86.60
CA GLY A 21 49.46 33.78 86.90
C GLY A 21 47.95 33.78 87.04
N LEU A 22 47.53 33.71 88.19
CA LEU A 22 46.34 34.20 88.93
C LEU A 22 45.06 34.61 88.16
N ALA A 23 43.99 34.07 88.58
CA ALA A 23 42.58 34.28 88.27
C ALA A 23 42.09 35.72 88.43
N LEU A 24 41.23 36.12 87.54
CA LEU A 24 40.12 37.08 87.79
C LEU A 24 38.90 36.65 87.00
N ALA A 25 37.94 36.13 87.73
CA ALA A 25 36.61 35.83 87.23
C ALA A 25 35.89 37.11 86.89
N ALA A 26 35.63 37.37 85.62
CA ALA A 26 34.61 38.30 85.13
C ALA A 26 33.47 37.52 84.51
N CYS A 27 32.38 37.35 85.25
CA CYS A 27 31.08 36.91 84.73
C CYS A 27 30.57 37.93 83.68
N SER A 28 30.86 37.73 82.45
CA SER A 28 30.15 38.37 81.39
C SER A 28 28.90 37.56 81.07
N HIS A 29 27.75 38.03 81.53
CA HIS A 29 26.44 37.58 81.00
C HIS A 29 26.37 37.90 79.52
N SER A 30 26.71 36.98 78.66
CA SER A 30 26.36 37.00 77.23
C SER A 30 24.85 36.95 77.17
N ARG A 31 24.16 38.05 76.91
CA ARG A 31 22.81 38.09 76.44
C ARG A 31 22.79 37.22 75.23
N PRO A 32 21.80 36.24 75.15
CA PRO A 32 21.62 35.51 73.92
C PRO A 32 21.24 36.53 72.83
N THR A 33 22.17 36.73 71.91
CA THR A 33 21.83 37.42 70.66
C THR A 33 20.69 36.64 70.05
N ALA A 34 19.50 37.20 69.99
CA ALA A 34 18.38 36.58 69.32
C ALA A 34 18.82 36.21 67.88
N ALA A 35 18.96 34.94 67.60
CA ALA A 35 19.37 34.47 66.29
C ALA A 35 18.37 35.10 65.31
N ARG A 36 18.83 35.91 64.36
CA ARG A 36 18.01 36.45 63.30
C ARG A 36 17.42 35.27 62.57
N ALA A 37 16.07 35.22 62.52
CA ALA A 37 15.35 34.22 61.75
C ALA A 37 15.89 34.14 60.31
N PRO A 38 16.27 32.99 59.83
CA PRO A 38 16.75 32.84 58.47
C PRO A 38 15.70 33.35 57.46
N PHE A 39 16.20 34.01 56.40
CA PHE A 39 15.31 34.47 55.31
C PHE A 39 15.06 33.38 54.33
N VAL A 40 13.78 33.19 53.97
CA VAL A 40 13.33 32.22 52.99
C VAL A 40 12.48 32.90 51.91
N ALA A 41 12.61 32.41 50.66
CA ALA A 41 11.65 32.75 49.62
C ALA A 41 10.49 31.77 49.66
N THR A 42 9.29 32.30 49.53
CA THR A 42 8.05 31.50 49.55
C THR A 42 7.17 31.79 48.35
N THR A 43 6.46 30.80 47.88
CA THR A 43 5.44 30.90 46.84
C THR A 43 4.13 30.37 47.38
N VAL A 44 3.02 30.95 46.94
CA VAL A 44 1.68 30.48 47.32
C VAL A 44 1.28 29.32 46.41
N ALA A 45 0.93 28.20 46.99
CA ALA A 45 0.42 27.05 46.28
C ALA A 45 -0.99 27.32 45.75
N THR A 46 -1.23 27.10 44.45
CA THR A 46 -2.52 27.41 43.78
C THR A 46 -3.15 26.16 43.21
N ASP A 47 -4.51 26.13 43.22
CA ASP A 47 -5.23 25.05 42.49
C ASP A 47 -5.05 25.23 40.96
N GLY A 48 -4.74 24.17 40.27
CA GLY A 48 -4.56 24.20 38.84
C GLY A 48 -4.43 22.86 38.17
N THR A 49 -4.13 22.91 36.90
CA THR A 49 -3.94 21.69 36.10
C THR A 49 -2.64 21.76 35.32
N ILE A 50 -1.86 20.70 35.39
CA ILE A 50 -0.66 20.53 34.57
C ILE A 50 -0.88 19.40 33.59
N GLY A 51 -0.41 19.59 32.33
CA GLY A 51 -0.19 18.50 31.37
C GLY A 51 1.27 18.08 31.43
N PRO A 52 1.59 16.97 32.06
CA PRO A 52 2.95 16.50 32.10
C PRO A 52 3.45 16.16 30.70
N LEU A 53 4.75 16.27 30.49
CA LEU A 53 5.42 15.96 29.23
C LEU A 53 6.26 14.70 29.43
N GLU A 54 5.95 13.67 28.63
CA GLU A 54 6.79 12.47 28.63
C GLU A 54 7.87 12.59 27.55
N GLN A 55 9.10 12.31 27.92
CA GLN A 55 10.25 12.43 27.04
C GLN A 55 10.66 11.07 26.49
N LEU A 56 10.59 10.91 25.16
CA LEU A 56 10.88 9.67 24.47
C LEU A 56 11.93 9.88 23.39
N PRO A 57 12.99 9.07 23.33
CA PRO A 57 13.91 9.04 22.21
C PRO A 57 13.27 8.36 20.99
N GLY A 58 13.75 8.70 19.81
CA GLY A 58 13.28 8.08 18.58
C GLY A 58 14.06 8.47 17.35
N LEU A 59 13.55 8.08 16.20
CA LEU A 59 14.12 8.36 14.88
C LEU A 59 13.06 8.91 13.94
N ILE A 60 13.48 9.70 12.96
CA ILE A 60 12.61 10.07 11.84
C ILE A 60 12.51 8.89 10.88
N ALA A 61 11.29 8.54 10.50
CA ALA A 61 10.96 7.53 9.49
C ALA A 61 10.19 8.16 8.33
N PRO A 62 10.32 7.63 7.11
CA PRO A 62 9.51 8.08 5.98
C PRO A 62 8.05 7.69 6.18
N ALA A 63 7.13 8.42 5.53
CA ALA A 63 5.70 8.06 5.56
C ALA A 63 5.45 6.72 4.86
N GLN A 64 6.11 6.53 3.72
CA GLN A 64 6.11 5.28 2.97
C GLN A 64 7.52 4.97 2.48
N ASN A 65 7.84 3.69 2.42
CA ASN A 65 9.09 3.18 1.86
C ASN A 65 8.75 2.04 0.90
N VAL A 66 8.90 2.29 -0.39
CA VAL A 66 8.54 1.33 -1.43
C VAL A 66 9.78 0.86 -2.16
N ALA A 67 10.00 -0.44 -2.12
CA ALA A 67 11.04 -1.13 -2.85
C ALA A 67 10.46 -1.71 -4.15
N LEU A 68 10.90 -1.22 -5.30
CA LEU A 68 10.47 -1.67 -6.60
C LEU A 68 11.36 -2.80 -7.10
N GLN A 69 10.72 -3.82 -7.66
CA GLN A 69 11.36 -4.94 -8.34
C GLN A 69 10.77 -5.08 -9.74
N SER A 70 11.56 -5.57 -10.70
CA SER A 70 11.04 -5.93 -12.01
C SER A 70 10.45 -7.34 -11.97
N THR A 71 9.37 -7.52 -12.72
CA THR A 71 8.82 -8.85 -13.02
C THR A 71 9.31 -9.40 -14.36
N LEU A 72 10.06 -8.58 -15.11
CA LEU A 72 10.63 -8.93 -16.42
C LEU A 72 12.15 -9.03 -16.29
N SER A 73 12.72 -9.90 -17.08
CA SER A 73 14.17 -10.16 -17.13
C SER A 73 14.88 -9.44 -18.28
N GLU A 74 14.17 -8.55 -18.98
CA GLU A 74 14.72 -7.79 -20.10
C GLU A 74 15.71 -6.72 -19.62
N PRO A 75 16.78 -6.40 -20.38
CA PRO A 75 17.75 -5.39 -20.01
C PRO A 75 17.11 -3.99 -19.96
N ALA A 76 17.66 -3.11 -19.14
CA ALA A 76 17.22 -1.73 -19.09
C ALA A 76 17.67 -0.98 -20.35
N ASP A 77 16.72 -0.48 -21.15
CA ASP A 77 17.01 0.38 -22.28
C ASP A 77 17.44 1.77 -21.78
N GLN A 78 16.63 2.38 -20.90
CA GLN A 78 16.90 3.71 -20.36
C GLN A 78 16.51 3.80 -18.88
N VAL A 79 17.29 4.57 -18.11
CA VAL A 79 17.02 4.93 -16.73
C VAL A 79 16.98 6.46 -16.63
N TYR A 80 15.85 7.02 -16.19
CA TYR A 80 15.56 8.45 -16.26
C TYR A 80 15.85 9.19 -14.95
N VAL A 81 16.11 8.47 -13.86
CA VAL A 81 16.27 9.03 -12.51
C VAL A 81 17.57 8.61 -11.86
N GLN A 82 18.05 9.46 -10.95
CA GLN A 82 19.21 9.22 -10.10
C GLN A 82 18.83 9.19 -8.62
N GLU A 83 19.74 8.71 -7.80
CA GLU A 83 19.59 8.79 -6.34
C GLU A 83 19.53 10.26 -5.90
N GLY A 84 18.55 10.58 -5.05
CA GLY A 84 18.26 11.94 -4.62
C GLY A 84 17.20 12.67 -5.45
N ASP A 85 16.83 12.16 -6.62
CA ASP A 85 15.81 12.77 -7.47
C ASP A 85 14.41 12.70 -6.86
N ARG A 86 13.64 13.73 -7.12
CA ARG A 86 12.21 13.77 -6.80
C ARG A 86 11.42 13.09 -7.90
N VAL A 87 10.47 12.27 -7.48
CA VAL A 87 9.57 11.58 -8.38
C VAL A 87 8.13 11.74 -7.93
N HIS A 88 7.23 11.80 -8.91
CA HIS A 88 5.78 11.82 -8.69
C HIS A 88 5.17 10.45 -8.95
N GLU A 89 4.03 10.20 -8.35
CA GLU A 89 3.24 9.00 -8.64
C GLU A 89 2.96 8.92 -10.16
N GLY A 90 3.21 7.75 -10.76
CA GLY A 90 3.08 7.52 -12.21
C GLY A 90 4.28 7.99 -13.05
N GLN A 91 5.26 8.69 -12.47
CA GLN A 91 6.46 9.11 -13.21
C GLN A 91 7.30 7.91 -13.64
N VAL A 92 7.74 7.89 -14.91
CA VAL A 92 8.60 6.85 -15.47
C VAL A 92 10.00 6.97 -14.86
N LEU A 93 10.49 5.87 -14.29
CA LEU A 93 11.80 5.76 -13.66
C LEU A 93 12.81 5.09 -14.59
N ALA A 94 12.37 4.02 -15.26
CA ALA A 94 13.17 3.27 -16.22
C ALA A 94 12.27 2.60 -17.27
N ARG A 95 12.84 2.28 -18.40
CA ARG A 95 12.23 1.49 -19.46
C ARG A 95 13.13 0.29 -19.75
N LEU A 96 12.55 -0.90 -19.75
CA LEU A 96 13.23 -2.11 -20.20
C LEU A 96 13.09 -2.26 -21.71
N ASP A 97 13.99 -2.98 -22.33
CA ASP A 97 13.89 -3.34 -23.74
C ASP A 97 12.63 -4.18 -23.99
N THR A 98 11.95 -3.86 -25.06
CA THR A 98 10.70 -4.54 -25.44
C THR A 98 10.74 -5.12 -26.84
N ALA A 99 11.92 -5.13 -27.49
CA ALA A 99 12.05 -5.56 -28.89
C ALA A 99 11.54 -7.00 -29.09
N ASP A 100 11.96 -7.92 -28.25
CA ASP A 100 11.54 -9.33 -28.33
C ASP A 100 10.05 -9.48 -28.02
N LEU A 101 9.54 -8.77 -27.02
CA LEU A 101 8.11 -8.79 -26.66
C LEU A 101 7.24 -8.17 -27.78
N GLN A 102 7.74 -7.12 -28.46
CA GLN A 102 7.02 -6.53 -29.60
C GLN A 102 7.01 -7.49 -30.81
N ALA A 103 8.12 -8.18 -31.08
CA ALA A 103 8.17 -9.22 -32.10
C ALA A 103 7.21 -10.38 -31.79
N GLN A 104 7.16 -10.83 -30.55
CA GLN A 104 6.21 -11.84 -30.09
C GLN A 104 4.77 -11.38 -30.24
N LEU A 105 4.45 -10.14 -29.85
CA LEU A 105 3.12 -9.55 -30.02
C LEU A 105 2.72 -9.53 -31.49
N ALA A 106 3.63 -9.13 -32.37
CA ALA A 106 3.37 -9.10 -33.81
C ALA A 106 3.09 -10.50 -34.37
N SER A 107 3.85 -11.50 -33.91
CA SER A 107 3.63 -12.92 -34.26
C SER A 107 2.27 -13.43 -33.82
N ASP A 108 1.88 -13.17 -32.55
CA ASP A 108 0.60 -13.62 -32.00
C ASP A 108 -0.58 -12.94 -32.69
N LEU A 109 -0.46 -11.65 -33.03
CA LEU A 109 -1.48 -10.94 -33.80
C LEU A 109 -1.58 -11.47 -35.25
N ALA A 110 -0.45 -11.80 -35.88
CA ALA A 110 -0.45 -12.42 -37.20
C ALA A 110 -1.14 -13.79 -37.19
N ALA A 111 -0.88 -14.62 -36.16
CA ALA A 111 -1.55 -15.88 -35.95
C ALA A 111 -3.07 -15.72 -35.75
N ALA A 112 -3.50 -14.73 -34.98
CA ALA A 112 -4.91 -14.41 -34.78
C ALA A 112 -5.59 -14.02 -36.11
N ASN A 113 -4.95 -13.16 -36.90
CA ASN A 113 -5.45 -12.74 -38.22
C ASN A 113 -5.53 -13.93 -39.21
N ALA A 114 -4.54 -14.81 -39.19
CA ALA A 114 -4.57 -16.01 -40.02
C ALA A 114 -5.72 -16.95 -39.65
N ASN A 115 -5.98 -17.15 -38.36
CA ASN A 115 -7.11 -17.95 -37.87
C ASN A 115 -8.46 -17.30 -38.21
N ALA A 116 -8.58 -15.98 -38.09
CA ALA A 116 -9.78 -15.23 -38.52
C ALA A 116 -10.02 -15.37 -40.03
N ALA A 117 -8.98 -15.25 -40.85
CA ALA A 117 -9.09 -15.49 -42.31
C ALA A 117 -9.48 -16.93 -42.63
N SER A 118 -8.93 -17.93 -41.93
CA SER A 118 -9.35 -19.35 -42.06
C SER A 118 -10.82 -19.55 -41.71
N THR A 119 -11.29 -18.95 -40.65
CA THR A 119 -12.69 -18.96 -40.23
C THR A 119 -13.59 -18.38 -41.32
N ALA A 120 -13.24 -17.21 -41.86
CA ALA A 120 -13.98 -16.57 -42.94
C ALA A 120 -14.03 -17.44 -44.22
N HIS A 121 -12.87 -18.02 -44.59
CA HIS A 121 -12.77 -18.92 -45.73
C HIS A 121 -13.65 -20.16 -45.57
N THR A 122 -13.62 -20.81 -44.43
CA THR A 122 -14.46 -22.00 -44.14
C THR A 122 -15.95 -21.65 -44.19
N THR A 123 -16.35 -20.51 -43.67
CA THR A 123 -17.75 -20.04 -43.70
C THR A 123 -18.18 -19.73 -45.13
N TYR A 124 -17.34 -19.05 -45.93
CA TYR A 124 -17.61 -18.71 -47.32
C TYR A 124 -17.72 -20.00 -48.20
N ALA A 125 -16.80 -20.93 -48.05
CA ALA A 125 -16.81 -22.20 -48.79
C ALA A 125 -18.11 -22.99 -48.49
N GLY A 126 -18.58 -23.01 -47.25
CA GLY A 126 -19.85 -23.62 -46.87
C GLY A 126 -21.04 -22.94 -47.55
N SER A 127 -21.11 -21.61 -47.55
CA SER A 127 -22.22 -20.88 -48.22
C SER A 127 -22.23 -21.07 -49.74
N LEU A 128 -21.08 -21.14 -50.39
CA LEU A 128 -20.96 -21.41 -51.81
C LEU A 128 -21.47 -22.81 -52.18
N SER A 129 -21.13 -23.82 -51.39
CA SER A 129 -21.60 -25.21 -51.59
C SER A 129 -23.12 -25.33 -51.54
N ILE A 130 -23.76 -24.59 -50.62
CA ILE A 130 -25.23 -24.54 -50.52
C ILE A 130 -25.83 -23.85 -51.74
N SER A 131 -25.31 -22.70 -52.14
CA SER A 131 -25.79 -22.00 -53.34
C SER A 131 -25.74 -22.89 -54.57
N GLN A 132 -24.64 -23.60 -54.81
CA GLN A 132 -24.49 -24.55 -55.89
C GLN A 132 -25.51 -25.69 -55.80
N GLY A 133 -25.79 -26.22 -54.61
CA GLY A 133 -26.82 -27.23 -54.38
C GLY A 133 -28.23 -26.72 -54.72
N ILE A 134 -28.55 -25.47 -54.35
CA ILE A 134 -29.83 -24.83 -54.69
C ILE A 134 -30.00 -24.67 -56.21
N ASP A 135 -28.94 -24.27 -56.91
CA ASP A 135 -28.97 -24.12 -58.37
C ASP A 135 -29.21 -25.49 -59.06
N GLN A 136 -28.57 -26.58 -58.57
CA GLN A 136 -28.81 -27.92 -59.03
C GLN A 136 -30.25 -28.39 -58.75
N LEU A 137 -30.81 -28.05 -57.60
CA LEU A 137 -32.21 -28.35 -57.26
C LEU A 137 -33.20 -27.68 -58.24
N HIS A 138 -32.98 -26.36 -58.50
CA HIS A 138 -33.81 -25.63 -59.46
C HIS A 138 -33.72 -26.19 -60.85
N SER A 139 -32.56 -26.62 -61.33
CA SER A 139 -32.40 -27.25 -62.65
C SER A 139 -33.09 -28.61 -62.73
N ALA A 140 -32.98 -29.41 -61.66
CA ALA A 140 -33.70 -30.73 -61.60
C ALA A 140 -35.20 -30.55 -61.51
N GLN A 141 -35.73 -29.53 -60.83
CA GLN A 141 -37.17 -29.18 -60.82
C GLN A 141 -37.67 -28.81 -62.21
N ALA A 142 -36.90 -27.96 -62.92
CA ALA A 142 -37.25 -27.58 -64.29
C ALA A 142 -37.26 -28.79 -65.24
N ALA A 143 -36.34 -29.75 -65.08
CA ALA A 143 -36.30 -30.97 -65.86
C ALA A 143 -37.54 -31.88 -65.64
N VAL A 144 -38.01 -31.99 -64.39
CA VAL A 144 -39.24 -32.73 -64.06
C VAL A 144 -40.43 -32.05 -64.69
N GLU A 145 -40.56 -30.73 -64.59
CA GLU A 145 -41.65 -29.96 -65.19
C GLU A 145 -41.71 -30.17 -66.76
N GLN A 146 -40.55 -30.11 -67.39
CA GLN A 146 -40.37 -30.32 -68.81
C GLN A 146 -40.84 -31.75 -69.18
N ALA A 147 -40.32 -32.78 -68.49
CA ALA A 147 -40.72 -34.17 -68.74
C ALA A 147 -42.23 -34.42 -68.53
N GLN A 148 -42.85 -33.78 -67.54
CA GLN A 148 -44.30 -33.84 -67.32
C GLN A 148 -45.09 -33.23 -68.49
N LYS A 149 -44.65 -32.03 -68.97
CA LYS A 149 -45.30 -31.39 -70.11
C LYS A 149 -45.21 -32.24 -71.37
N THR A 150 -44.04 -32.83 -71.64
CA THR A 150 -43.86 -33.72 -72.78
C THR A 150 -44.76 -34.95 -72.65
N LEU A 151 -44.76 -35.62 -71.51
CA LEU A 151 -45.62 -36.80 -71.26
C LEU A 151 -47.12 -36.45 -71.41
N SER A 152 -47.54 -35.27 -70.89
CA SER A 152 -48.95 -34.83 -71.03
C SER A 152 -49.33 -34.59 -72.48
N PHE A 153 -48.45 -33.99 -73.27
CA PHE A 153 -48.68 -33.75 -74.70
C PHE A 153 -48.77 -35.06 -75.45
N ASP A 154 -47.85 -36.01 -75.30
CA ASP A 154 -47.82 -37.29 -76.02
C ASP A 154 -48.95 -38.23 -75.56
N SER A 155 -49.35 -38.19 -74.29
CA SER A 155 -50.54 -38.92 -73.79
C SER A 155 -51.80 -38.42 -74.42
N LEU A 156 -51.98 -37.11 -74.60
CA LEU A 156 -53.17 -36.58 -75.37
C LEU A 156 -53.12 -36.95 -76.83
N THR A 157 -51.94 -36.99 -77.42
CA THR A 157 -51.74 -37.44 -78.81
C THR A 157 -52.08 -38.92 -78.94
N LEU A 158 -51.61 -39.79 -78.08
CA LEU A 158 -52.02 -41.22 -78.03
C LEU A 158 -53.52 -41.40 -77.89
N GLN A 159 -54.16 -40.63 -76.97
CA GLN A 159 -55.59 -40.69 -76.78
C GLN A 159 -56.34 -40.31 -78.06
N ARG A 160 -55.92 -39.26 -78.77
CA ARG A 160 -56.46 -38.82 -80.04
C ARG A 160 -56.28 -39.89 -81.13
N ASP A 161 -55.07 -40.44 -81.24
CA ASP A 161 -54.74 -41.46 -82.23
C ASP A 161 -55.54 -42.75 -81.98
N GLN A 162 -55.73 -43.18 -80.76
CA GLN A 162 -56.61 -44.29 -80.41
C GLN A 162 -58.06 -44.04 -80.81
N GLN A 163 -58.57 -42.79 -80.69
CA GLN A 163 -59.89 -42.44 -81.12
C GLN A 163 -60.06 -42.46 -82.66
N LEU A 164 -59.03 -41.91 -83.38
CA LEU A 164 -58.96 -41.92 -84.82
C LEU A 164 -58.85 -43.34 -85.41
N LEU A 165 -58.09 -44.22 -84.73
CA LEU A 165 -57.99 -45.63 -85.08
C LEU A 165 -59.35 -46.33 -84.96
N ARG A 166 -60.09 -46.08 -83.85
CA ARG A 166 -61.46 -46.66 -83.69
C ARG A 166 -62.45 -46.22 -84.79
N GLN A 167 -62.17 -45.03 -85.41
CA GLN A 167 -62.95 -44.49 -86.52
C GLN A 167 -62.43 -44.94 -87.89
N GLY A 168 -61.31 -45.69 -87.95
CA GLY A 168 -60.70 -46.17 -89.17
C GLY A 168 -59.92 -45.20 -90.00
N PHE A 169 -59.56 -44.02 -89.41
CA PHE A 169 -58.85 -42.94 -90.10
C PHE A 169 -57.30 -43.06 -90.07
N ILE A 170 -56.72 -43.87 -89.18
CA ILE A 170 -55.25 -44.06 -89.09
C ILE A 170 -54.93 -45.57 -88.97
N ALA A 171 -53.67 -45.96 -89.26
CA ALA A 171 -53.15 -47.28 -89.11
C ALA A 171 -52.78 -47.63 -87.67
N GLN A 172 -52.84 -48.93 -87.27
CA GLN A 172 -52.40 -49.41 -85.94
C GLN A 172 -50.96 -48.96 -85.60
N GLN A 173 -50.05 -48.94 -86.58
CA GLN A 173 -48.70 -48.53 -86.46
C GLN A 173 -48.50 -47.11 -85.81
N ASN A 174 -49.43 -46.19 -86.16
CA ASN A 174 -49.35 -44.81 -85.58
C ASN A 174 -49.62 -44.82 -84.07
N VAL A 175 -50.63 -45.64 -83.66
CA VAL A 175 -50.96 -45.79 -82.22
C VAL A 175 -49.78 -46.46 -81.46
N ASP A 176 -49.15 -47.48 -82.04
CA ASP A 176 -48.00 -48.18 -81.46
C ASP A 176 -46.78 -47.24 -81.31
N GLN A 177 -46.58 -46.36 -82.30
CA GLN A 177 -45.56 -45.30 -82.21
C GLN A 177 -45.87 -44.31 -81.11
N ALA A 178 -47.12 -43.82 -81.01
CA ALA A 178 -47.53 -42.89 -79.95
C ALA A 178 -47.45 -43.57 -78.55
N ALA A 179 -47.82 -44.86 -78.45
CA ALA A 179 -47.69 -45.61 -77.19
C ALA A 179 -46.23 -45.78 -76.76
N THR A 180 -45.28 -46.00 -77.71
CA THR A 180 -43.90 -46.10 -77.47
C THR A 180 -43.31 -44.73 -76.99
N ALA A 181 -43.77 -43.61 -77.58
CA ALA A 181 -43.38 -42.26 -77.17
C ALA A 181 -43.80 -42.00 -75.69
N VAL A 182 -45.05 -42.27 -75.34
CA VAL A 182 -45.60 -42.17 -74.01
C VAL A 182 -44.76 -43.02 -72.98
N HIS A 183 -44.44 -44.29 -73.40
CA HIS A 183 -43.58 -45.13 -72.53
C HIS A 183 -42.23 -44.55 -72.31
N ASN A 184 -41.57 -44.00 -73.33
CA ASN A 184 -40.24 -43.36 -73.24
C ASN A 184 -40.34 -42.13 -72.38
N ASP A 185 -41.39 -41.30 -72.48
CA ASP A 185 -41.61 -40.11 -71.66
C ASP A 185 -41.85 -40.46 -70.19
N GLN A 186 -42.57 -41.58 -69.94
CA GLN A 186 -42.73 -42.08 -68.57
C GLN A 186 -41.40 -42.43 -67.93
N GLN A 187 -40.46 -43.06 -68.67
CA GLN A 187 -39.11 -43.37 -68.22
C GLN A 187 -38.28 -42.09 -68.03
N ALA A 188 -38.43 -41.13 -68.94
CA ALA A 188 -37.74 -39.80 -68.81
C ALA A 188 -38.23 -39.09 -67.59
N LEU A 189 -39.54 -39.04 -67.29
CA LEU A 189 -40.10 -38.45 -66.10
C LEU A 189 -39.61 -39.14 -64.81
N GLN A 190 -39.54 -40.47 -64.82
CA GLN A 190 -39.04 -41.27 -63.70
C GLN A 190 -37.53 -40.88 -63.42
N SER A 191 -36.70 -40.80 -64.44
CA SER A 191 -35.32 -40.40 -64.36
C SER A 191 -35.19 -38.99 -63.85
N ALA A 192 -35.96 -38.03 -64.36
CA ALA A 192 -36.01 -36.66 -63.91
C ALA A 192 -36.38 -36.53 -62.39
N ARG A 193 -37.40 -37.34 -61.97
CA ARG A 193 -37.77 -37.40 -60.53
C ARG A 193 -36.66 -37.98 -59.63
N ALA A 194 -35.94 -39.01 -60.09
CA ALA A 194 -34.80 -39.56 -59.37
C ALA A 194 -33.71 -38.54 -59.23
N ASN A 195 -33.41 -37.78 -60.27
CA ASN A 195 -32.44 -36.70 -60.24
C ASN A 195 -32.84 -35.55 -59.25
N LEU A 196 -34.17 -35.22 -59.28
CA LEU A 196 -34.69 -34.22 -58.34
C LEU A 196 -34.58 -34.72 -56.90
N ALA A 197 -34.87 -35.95 -56.59
CA ALA A 197 -34.76 -36.55 -55.30
C ALA A 197 -33.27 -36.52 -54.81
N SER A 198 -32.32 -36.82 -55.73
CA SER A 198 -30.87 -36.69 -55.41
C SER A 198 -30.44 -35.26 -55.16
N ALA A 199 -30.94 -34.33 -55.96
CA ALA A 199 -30.62 -32.88 -55.71
C ALA A 199 -31.21 -32.38 -54.39
N GLN A 200 -32.43 -32.80 -54.05
CA GLN A 200 -33.08 -32.49 -52.76
C GLN A 200 -32.27 -33.08 -51.59
N ALA A 201 -31.84 -34.33 -51.70
CA ALA A 201 -31.02 -34.97 -50.67
C ALA A 201 -29.68 -34.25 -50.49
N ASN A 202 -29.05 -33.80 -51.57
CA ASN A 202 -27.77 -33.02 -51.51
C ASN A 202 -27.98 -31.68 -50.83
N VAL A 203 -29.05 -30.93 -51.14
CA VAL A 203 -29.36 -29.67 -50.48
C VAL A 203 -29.66 -29.86 -48.99
N GLN A 204 -30.45 -30.90 -48.66
CA GLN A 204 -30.72 -31.25 -47.25
C GLN A 204 -29.43 -31.64 -46.50
N ALA A 205 -28.55 -32.44 -47.09
CA ALA A 205 -27.30 -32.83 -46.49
C ALA A 205 -26.38 -31.61 -46.26
N ASN A 206 -26.30 -30.70 -47.22
CA ASN A 206 -25.50 -29.48 -47.10
C ASN A 206 -26.16 -28.46 -46.14
N GLY A 207 -27.49 -28.29 -46.13
CA GLY A 207 -28.22 -27.45 -45.20
C GLY A 207 -28.19 -28.01 -43.78
N ALA A 208 -28.38 -29.33 -43.61
CA ALA A 208 -28.22 -29.96 -42.29
C ALA A 208 -26.82 -29.83 -41.71
N SER A 209 -25.80 -29.70 -42.57
CA SER A 209 -24.43 -29.42 -42.12
C SER A 209 -24.25 -28.02 -41.57
N LEU A 210 -25.12 -27.05 -41.91
CA LEU A 210 -25.12 -25.67 -41.39
C LEU A 210 -26.08 -25.50 -40.20
N ASP A 211 -27.22 -26.18 -40.18
CA ASP A 211 -28.22 -26.05 -39.12
C ASP A 211 -28.07 -27.07 -37.99
N ALA A 212 -27.44 -28.20 -38.25
CA ALA A 212 -27.06 -29.14 -37.20
C ALA A 212 -25.68 -28.76 -36.61
N PRO A 213 -25.40 -29.00 -35.31
CA PRO A 213 -24.06 -28.90 -34.74
C PRO A 213 -23.16 -30.03 -35.32
N GLY A 214 -22.99 -29.99 -36.63
CA GLY A 214 -22.24 -30.96 -37.41
C GLY A 214 -20.76 -30.55 -37.59
N LEU A 215 -20.05 -31.35 -38.35
CA LEU A 215 -18.59 -31.24 -38.57
C LEU A 215 -18.13 -29.86 -39.06
N GLN A 216 -18.95 -29.14 -39.84
CA GLN A 216 -18.59 -27.86 -40.42
C GLN A 216 -18.73 -26.72 -39.38
N GLN A 217 -19.74 -26.76 -38.54
CA GLN A 217 -19.90 -25.84 -37.42
C GLN A 217 -18.78 -26.06 -36.37
N SER A 218 -18.43 -27.33 -36.11
CA SER A 218 -17.32 -27.63 -35.18
C SER A 218 -15.96 -27.15 -35.73
N SER A 219 -15.74 -27.17 -37.05
CA SER A 219 -14.50 -26.64 -37.65
C SER A 219 -14.41 -25.10 -37.56
N VAL A 220 -15.54 -24.41 -37.74
CA VAL A 220 -15.64 -22.94 -37.55
C VAL A 220 -15.46 -22.57 -36.07
N GLU A 221 -16.06 -23.31 -35.14
CA GLU A 221 -15.91 -23.11 -33.70
C GLU A 221 -14.45 -23.38 -33.24
N GLN A 222 -13.84 -24.44 -33.78
CA GLN A 222 -12.45 -24.72 -33.51
C GLN A 222 -11.52 -23.59 -34.01
N ALA A 223 -11.73 -23.07 -35.21
CA ALA A 223 -10.95 -21.94 -35.74
C ALA A 223 -11.16 -20.67 -34.93
N LYS A 224 -12.38 -20.36 -34.49
CA LYS A 224 -12.69 -19.27 -33.58
C LYS A 224 -12.02 -19.45 -32.21
N ALA A 225 -12.00 -20.67 -31.68
CA ALA A 225 -11.31 -20.97 -30.45
C ALA A 225 -9.80 -20.74 -30.57
N GLN A 226 -9.20 -21.13 -31.69
CA GLN A 226 -7.77 -20.87 -31.97
C GLN A 226 -7.46 -19.37 -32.11
N GLU A 227 -8.34 -18.61 -32.79
CA GLU A 227 -8.25 -17.15 -32.86
C GLU A 227 -8.31 -16.54 -31.46
N ALA A 228 -9.27 -16.96 -30.62
CA ALA A 228 -9.42 -16.49 -29.25
C ALA A 228 -8.17 -16.77 -28.39
N VAL A 229 -7.55 -17.94 -28.55
CA VAL A 229 -6.29 -18.29 -27.88
C VAL A 229 -5.16 -17.38 -28.34
N ALA A 230 -5.00 -17.16 -29.65
CA ALA A 230 -3.96 -16.27 -30.18
C ALA A 230 -4.14 -14.81 -29.70
N LEU A 231 -5.39 -14.31 -29.65
CA LEU A 231 -5.71 -13.00 -29.09
C LEU A 231 -5.43 -12.93 -27.58
N ALA A 232 -5.68 -14.01 -26.83
CA ALA A 232 -5.36 -14.07 -25.41
C ALA A 232 -3.84 -13.99 -25.17
N ASN A 233 -3.04 -14.72 -25.97
CA ASN A 233 -1.58 -14.65 -25.94
C ASN A 233 -1.09 -13.23 -26.28
N ALA A 234 -1.62 -12.62 -27.32
CA ALA A 234 -1.30 -11.25 -27.69
C ALA A 234 -1.62 -10.24 -26.56
N ARG A 235 -2.74 -10.43 -25.84
CA ARG A 235 -3.08 -9.62 -24.65
C ARG A 235 -2.08 -9.82 -23.52
N GLN A 236 -1.66 -11.05 -23.26
CA GLN A 236 -0.65 -11.36 -22.23
C GLN A 236 0.68 -10.66 -22.53
N VAL A 237 1.17 -10.76 -23.77
CA VAL A 237 2.40 -10.07 -24.19
C VAL A 237 2.27 -8.55 -24.08
N ARG A 238 1.10 -7.99 -24.44
CA ARG A 238 0.84 -6.55 -24.28
C ARG A 238 0.90 -6.10 -22.83
N VAL A 239 0.42 -6.91 -21.88
CA VAL A 239 0.57 -6.65 -20.45
C VAL A 239 2.04 -6.71 -20.03
N GLN A 240 2.83 -7.63 -20.56
CA GLN A 240 4.27 -7.69 -20.30
C GLN A 240 4.98 -6.42 -20.82
N ILE A 241 4.67 -5.98 -22.04
CA ILE A 241 5.20 -4.72 -22.60
C ILE A 241 4.83 -3.52 -21.70
N ALA A 242 3.61 -3.47 -21.18
CA ALA A 242 3.24 -2.40 -20.24
C ALA A 242 4.06 -2.44 -18.95
N LYS A 243 4.38 -3.63 -18.43
CA LYS A 243 5.24 -3.80 -17.25
C LYS A 243 6.71 -3.49 -17.50
N ALA A 244 7.15 -3.41 -18.74
CA ALA A 244 8.50 -2.97 -19.09
C ALA A 244 8.75 -1.48 -18.79
N THR A 245 7.70 -0.69 -18.63
CA THR A 245 7.79 0.69 -18.14
C THR A 245 7.66 0.70 -16.63
N ILE A 246 8.75 0.98 -15.94
CA ILE A 246 8.79 1.02 -14.47
C ILE A 246 8.44 2.43 -14.03
N VAL A 247 7.38 2.56 -13.25
CA VAL A 247 6.87 3.85 -12.76
C VAL A 247 6.91 3.92 -11.24
N SER A 248 6.95 5.15 -10.71
CA SER A 248 6.83 5.37 -9.27
C SER A 248 5.39 5.15 -8.81
N PRO A 249 5.14 4.33 -7.77
CA PRO A 249 3.81 4.17 -7.20
C PRO A 249 3.42 5.25 -6.19
N ILE A 250 4.35 6.12 -5.80
CA ILE A 250 4.15 7.18 -4.80
C ILE A 250 4.93 8.44 -5.16
N ASP A 251 4.51 9.57 -4.60
CA ASP A 251 5.34 10.77 -4.54
C ASP A 251 6.48 10.60 -3.54
N GLY A 252 7.71 10.88 -3.94
CA GLY A 252 8.83 10.68 -3.04
C GLY A 252 10.19 11.12 -3.57
N VAL A 253 11.21 10.55 -2.96
CA VAL A 253 12.62 10.70 -3.35
C VAL A 253 13.21 9.31 -3.59
N VAL A 254 13.96 9.16 -4.67
CA VAL A 254 14.71 7.94 -4.97
C VAL A 254 15.88 7.86 -4.00
N VAL A 255 15.85 6.86 -3.11
CA VAL A 255 16.91 6.66 -2.11
C VAL A 255 17.97 5.71 -2.62
N ASN A 256 17.57 4.74 -3.44
CA ASN A 256 18.48 3.74 -3.95
C ASN A 256 18.14 3.40 -5.41
N ARG A 257 19.17 3.29 -6.27
CA ARG A 257 19.07 2.95 -7.69
C ARG A 257 20.06 1.85 -8.02
N ASN A 258 19.56 0.63 -8.14
CA ASN A 258 20.37 -0.58 -8.44
C ASN A 258 20.13 -1.07 -9.88
N LEU A 259 19.86 -0.17 -10.82
CA LEU A 259 19.66 -0.50 -12.22
C LEU A 259 20.39 0.51 -13.10
N ASN A 260 21.25 0.01 -14.00
CA ASN A 260 21.95 0.83 -15.00
C ASN A 260 21.45 0.49 -16.41
N PRO A 261 21.55 1.43 -17.37
CA PRO A 261 21.28 1.13 -18.77
C PRO A 261 22.10 -0.08 -19.26
N GLY A 262 21.48 -0.98 -19.99
CA GLY A 262 22.07 -2.23 -20.47
C GLY A 262 22.13 -3.37 -19.44
N GLU A 263 21.72 -3.13 -18.20
CA GLU A 263 21.78 -4.11 -17.12
C GLU A 263 20.43 -4.83 -16.97
N TYR A 264 20.51 -6.13 -16.67
CA TYR A 264 19.34 -6.97 -16.37
C TYR A 264 18.88 -6.74 -14.93
N PRO A 265 17.60 -6.45 -14.68
CA PRO A 265 17.09 -6.17 -13.33
C PRO A 265 17.16 -7.40 -12.40
N GLY A 266 17.00 -8.60 -12.92
CA GLY A 266 16.93 -9.81 -12.12
C GLY A 266 15.81 -9.78 -11.09
N THR A 267 16.00 -10.52 -9.98
CA THR A 267 15.04 -10.56 -8.84
C THR A 267 15.34 -9.55 -7.73
N ARG A 268 16.34 -8.68 -7.95
CA ARG A 268 16.76 -7.69 -6.94
C ARG A 268 15.86 -6.46 -6.92
N GLN A 269 15.93 -5.72 -5.83
CA GLN A 269 15.41 -4.36 -5.75
C GLN A 269 16.13 -3.45 -6.74
N ILE A 270 15.39 -2.82 -7.63
CA ILE A 270 15.92 -1.89 -8.65
C ILE A 270 15.85 -0.43 -8.20
N PHE A 271 14.77 -0.03 -7.52
CA PHE A 271 14.61 1.28 -6.94
C PHE A 271 14.04 1.18 -5.54
N THR A 272 14.44 2.12 -4.68
CA THR A 272 13.77 2.37 -3.40
C THR A 272 13.32 3.82 -3.37
N ILE A 273 12.03 4.04 -3.16
CA ILE A 273 11.42 5.36 -3.12
C ILE A 273 10.85 5.59 -1.73
N GLN A 274 11.18 6.73 -1.14
CA GLN A 274 10.68 7.13 0.17
C GLN A 274 9.85 8.40 0.08
N GLN A 275 8.66 8.36 0.66
CA GLN A 275 7.85 9.54 0.86
C GLN A 275 8.38 10.28 2.10
N VAL A 276 8.92 11.48 1.89
CA VAL A 276 9.56 12.28 2.93
C VAL A 276 8.77 13.53 3.34
N ASP A 277 7.55 13.67 2.87
CA ASP A 277 6.58 14.68 3.29
C ASP A 277 5.17 14.11 3.16
N PRO A 278 4.45 13.90 4.29
CA PRO A 278 4.92 14.03 5.67
C PRO A 278 5.97 13.00 6.06
N VAL A 279 6.60 13.17 7.23
CA VAL A 279 7.46 12.16 7.88
C VAL A 279 6.87 11.78 9.24
N TYR A 280 7.31 10.67 9.80
CA TYR A 280 6.97 10.26 11.15
C TYR A 280 8.18 10.33 12.08
N ALA A 281 8.01 10.91 13.27
CA ALA A 281 8.90 10.62 14.37
C ALA A 281 8.39 9.34 15.05
N VAL A 282 9.18 8.29 15.01
CA VAL A 282 8.92 7.01 15.67
C VAL A 282 9.66 7.04 17.00
N LEU A 283 8.91 7.31 18.06
CA LEU A 283 9.41 7.41 19.43
C LEU A 283 9.30 6.05 20.12
N GLN A 284 10.24 5.74 20.99
CA GLN A 284 10.27 4.48 21.73
C GLN A 284 10.13 4.74 23.23
N GLY A 285 9.26 4.00 23.88
CA GLY A 285 9.03 4.10 25.30
C GLY A 285 8.60 2.79 25.95
N SER A 286 8.81 2.69 27.24
CA SER A 286 8.34 1.55 28.05
C SER A 286 6.81 1.48 28.08
N GLY A 287 6.26 0.31 28.40
CA GLY A 287 4.81 0.15 28.51
C GLY A 287 4.18 1.10 29.55
N ALA A 288 4.88 1.40 30.64
CA ALA A 288 4.39 2.32 31.66
C ALA A 288 4.28 3.77 31.16
N GLN A 289 5.26 4.22 30.38
CA GLN A 289 5.26 5.57 29.79
C GLN A 289 4.15 5.71 28.75
N ILE A 290 3.95 4.68 27.93
CA ILE A 290 2.99 4.72 26.81
C ILE A 290 1.55 4.53 27.27
N ALA A 291 1.31 3.81 28.38
CA ALA A 291 -0.03 3.55 28.87
C ALA A 291 -0.88 4.82 29.15
N GLN A 292 -0.21 5.94 29.43
CA GLN A 292 -0.85 7.23 29.69
C GLN A 292 -1.05 8.08 28.41
N MET A 293 -0.44 7.70 27.29
CA MET A 293 -0.51 8.46 26.05
C MET A 293 -1.80 8.21 25.31
N ARG A 294 -2.22 9.16 24.51
CA ARG A 294 -3.44 9.07 23.69
C ARG A 294 -3.15 9.52 22.25
N THR A 295 -3.77 8.84 21.31
CA THR A 295 -3.81 9.30 19.91
C THR A 295 -4.44 10.68 19.85
N GLY A 296 -3.89 11.59 19.02
CA GLY A 296 -4.27 12.99 18.94
C GLY A 296 -3.52 13.90 19.95
N ALA A 297 -2.76 13.34 20.90
CA ALA A 297 -1.94 14.15 21.80
C ALA A 297 -0.91 14.95 21.00
N LYS A 298 -0.67 16.20 21.44
CA LYS A 298 0.35 17.06 20.84
C LYS A 298 1.74 16.59 21.29
N ALA A 299 2.64 16.41 20.35
CA ALA A 299 4.06 16.14 20.63
C ALA A 299 4.92 17.25 20.03
N VAL A 300 5.98 17.60 20.75
CA VAL A 300 7.03 18.50 20.30
C VAL A 300 8.30 17.69 20.12
N ILE A 301 8.80 17.66 18.90
CA ILE A 301 9.94 16.85 18.52
C ILE A 301 11.17 17.77 18.38
N SER A 302 12.20 17.52 19.16
CA SER A 302 13.51 18.17 19.04
C SER A 302 14.41 17.31 18.17
N VAL A 303 14.99 17.89 17.13
CA VAL A 303 15.87 17.20 16.19
C VAL A 303 17.31 17.59 16.49
N SER A 304 18.09 16.64 17.00
CA SER A 304 19.47 16.88 17.43
C SER A 304 20.36 17.38 16.29
N ASP A 305 20.24 16.74 15.12
CA ASP A 305 21.04 17.05 13.93
C ASP A 305 20.75 18.43 13.31
N LEU A 306 19.66 19.08 13.71
CA LEU A 306 19.29 20.44 13.28
C LEU A 306 19.54 21.50 14.36
N GLY A 307 20.46 21.25 15.29
CA GLY A 307 20.79 22.16 16.38
C GLY A 307 19.66 22.33 17.41
N GLY A 308 18.90 21.26 17.65
CA GLY A 308 17.81 21.26 18.63
C GLY A 308 16.56 22.00 18.18
N LYS A 309 16.37 22.24 16.86
CA LYS A 309 15.15 22.83 16.34
C LYS A 309 13.96 21.92 16.64
N THR A 310 12.87 22.54 17.04
CA THR A 310 11.66 21.84 17.41
C THR A 310 10.60 21.89 16.30
N VAL A 311 9.94 20.77 16.07
CA VAL A 311 8.78 20.64 15.19
C VAL A 311 7.66 19.99 15.98
N SER A 312 6.42 20.44 15.83
CA SER A 312 5.30 19.87 16.55
C SER A 312 4.36 19.13 15.60
N GLY A 313 3.78 18.05 16.13
CA GLY A 313 2.78 17.28 15.41
C GLY A 313 1.90 16.44 16.34
N PRO A 314 0.81 15.85 15.84
CA PRO A 314 -0.06 14.98 16.61
C PRO A 314 0.51 13.55 16.68
N VAL A 315 0.25 12.87 17.78
CA VAL A 315 0.40 11.42 17.88
C VAL A 315 -0.68 10.78 17.00
N VAL A 316 -0.28 10.07 15.95
CA VAL A 316 -1.21 9.43 15.00
C VAL A 316 -1.38 7.94 15.24
N GLY A 317 -0.46 7.33 16.00
CA GLY A 317 -0.54 5.91 16.33
C GLY A 317 0.30 5.54 17.53
N ILE A 318 -0.22 4.63 18.31
CA ILE A 318 0.49 3.94 19.39
C ILE A 318 0.46 2.47 18.99
N LEU A 319 1.63 1.91 18.67
CA LEU A 319 1.72 0.53 18.23
C LEU A 319 1.77 -0.39 19.45
N ASN A 320 0.85 -1.34 19.48
CA ASN A 320 0.79 -2.37 20.53
C ASN A 320 1.77 -3.53 20.29
N GLN A 321 2.74 -3.31 19.40
CA GLN A 321 3.76 -4.30 19.07
C GLN A 321 5.09 -3.90 19.68
N ILE A 322 5.72 -4.83 20.38
CA ILE A 322 7.06 -4.64 20.94
C ILE A 322 8.07 -4.63 19.80
N VAL A 323 9.00 -3.70 19.85
CA VAL A 323 10.13 -3.65 18.91
C VAL A 323 10.96 -4.93 19.07
N PRO A 324 11.25 -5.69 18.01
CA PRO A 324 12.07 -6.90 18.10
C PRO A 324 13.40 -6.63 18.80
N GLY A 325 13.71 -7.43 19.86
CA GLY A 325 14.93 -7.27 20.66
C GLY A 325 14.87 -6.19 21.74
N SER A 326 13.71 -5.59 22.00
CA SER A 326 13.48 -4.55 23.00
C SER A 326 12.19 -4.84 23.77
N THR A 327 12.02 -4.20 24.94
CA THR A 327 10.76 -4.19 25.70
C THR A 327 9.96 -2.91 25.45
N ASN A 328 10.36 -2.11 24.46
CA ASN A 328 9.76 -0.82 24.17
C ASN A 328 8.64 -0.94 23.11
N PHE A 329 7.69 -0.05 23.24
CA PHE A 329 6.61 0.17 22.27
C PHE A 329 6.91 1.41 21.44
N GLU A 330 6.28 1.52 20.28
CA GLU A 330 6.44 2.64 19.37
C GLU A 330 5.25 3.59 19.41
N VAL A 331 5.57 4.88 19.43
CA VAL A 331 4.62 6.00 19.26
C VAL A 331 4.95 6.75 17.99
N LYS A 332 4.02 6.85 17.06
CA LYS A 332 4.18 7.57 15.79
C LYS A 332 3.59 8.98 15.89
N VAL A 333 4.44 9.97 15.65
CA VAL A 333 4.06 11.39 15.58
C VAL A 333 4.22 11.85 14.14
N GLN A 334 3.15 12.37 13.55
CA GLN A 334 3.20 12.89 12.18
C GLN A 334 3.77 14.31 12.16
N LEU A 335 4.74 14.55 11.29
CA LEU A 335 5.40 15.83 11.13
C LEU A 335 5.31 16.28 9.68
N ALA A 336 4.86 17.52 9.47
CA ALA A 336 4.96 18.15 8.16
C ALA A 336 6.44 18.49 7.85
N ASN A 337 6.86 18.24 6.63
CA ASN A 337 8.24 18.44 6.19
C ASN A 337 8.32 19.18 4.84
N PRO A 338 7.69 20.34 4.67
CA PRO A 338 7.60 21.03 3.38
C PRO A 338 8.98 21.43 2.82
N GLY A 339 9.94 21.65 3.68
CA GLY A 339 11.34 21.94 3.31
C GLY A 339 12.22 20.72 3.20
N ARG A 340 11.71 19.51 3.46
CA ARG A 340 12.43 18.21 3.45
C ARG A 340 13.74 18.23 4.27
N ARG A 341 13.76 19.03 5.32
CA ARG A 341 14.92 19.14 6.24
C ARG A 341 15.00 17.96 7.19
N LEU A 342 13.84 17.38 7.52
CA LEU A 342 13.76 16.16 8.31
C LEU A 342 14.04 14.98 7.37
N ARG A 343 15.15 14.31 7.61
CA ARG A 343 15.57 13.16 6.81
C ARG A 343 15.34 11.88 7.60
N PRO A 344 14.82 10.82 6.98
CA PRO A 344 14.76 9.50 7.61
C PRO A 344 16.12 9.10 8.18
N GLY A 345 16.12 8.54 9.40
CA GLY A 345 17.33 8.17 10.15
C GLY A 345 17.83 9.22 11.13
N MET A 346 17.36 10.48 11.08
CA MET A 346 17.75 11.49 12.07
C MET A 346 17.26 11.14 13.47
N ALA A 347 18.14 11.32 14.47
CA ALA A 347 17.80 11.13 15.88
C ALA A 347 16.95 12.28 16.41
N VAL A 348 15.92 11.92 17.17
CA VAL A 348 14.97 12.89 17.75
C VAL A 348 14.67 12.58 19.19
N LEU A 349 14.27 13.64 19.91
CA LEU A 349 13.74 13.57 21.26
C LEU A 349 12.33 14.14 21.25
N GLY A 350 11.34 13.32 21.53
CA GLY A 350 9.93 13.69 21.54
C GLY A 350 9.45 14.03 22.94
N HIS A 351 8.79 15.16 23.10
CA HIS A 351 8.06 15.55 24.29
C HIS A 351 6.56 15.40 24.00
N VAL A 352 5.96 14.32 24.50
CA VAL A 352 4.56 13.99 24.27
C VAL A 352 3.71 14.50 25.43
N ALA A 353 2.70 15.32 25.13
CA ALA A 353 1.79 15.80 26.14
C ALA A 353 0.88 14.67 26.67
N LEU A 354 0.91 14.47 27.97
CA LEU A 354 0.04 13.54 28.68
C LEU A 354 -1.29 14.21 29.10
N PRO A 355 -2.30 13.44 29.51
CA PRO A 355 -3.54 14.00 30.03
C PRO A 355 -3.29 14.96 31.21
N LYS A 356 -4.06 16.05 31.27
CA LYS A 356 -3.94 17.04 32.34
C LYS A 356 -4.34 16.44 33.66
N VAL A 357 -3.50 16.68 34.67
CA VAL A 357 -3.71 16.28 36.07
C VAL A 357 -4.06 17.55 36.87
N ARG A 358 -5.13 17.48 37.67
CA ARG A 358 -5.55 18.57 38.55
C ARG A 358 -5.06 18.32 39.97
N GLY A 359 -4.63 19.38 40.65
CA GLY A 359 -4.24 19.38 42.04
C GLY A 359 -3.58 20.70 42.44
N ILE A 360 -2.80 20.71 43.49
CA ILE A 360 -2.14 21.91 43.99
C ILE A 360 -0.79 22.10 43.28
N MET A 361 -0.64 23.21 42.60
CA MET A 361 0.58 23.55 41.87
C MET A 361 1.60 24.16 42.80
N VAL A 362 2.84 23.62 42.78
CA VAL A 362 4.00 24.11 43.48
C VAL A 362 5.21 24.17 42.53
N PRO A 363 6.10 25.13 42.64
CA PRO A 363 7.35 25.10 41.88
C PRO A 363 8.18 23.84 42.22
N THR A 364 8.83 23.24 41.21
CA THR A 364 9.70 22.06 41.43
C THR A 364 10.85 22.35 42.38
N THR A 365 11.27 23.62 42.51
CA THR A 365 12.28 24.08 43.47
C THR A 365 11.84 24.02 44.93
N ALA A 366 10.56 23.80 45.22
CA ALA A 366 10.03 23.72 46.59
C ALA A 366 10.30 22.37 47.28
N PHE A 367 10.66 21.34 46.55
CA PHE A 367 10.98 20.05 47.13
C PHE A 367 12.31 20.03 47.80
N THR A 368 12.37 19.41 49.00
CA THR A 368 13.57 19.36 49.84
C THR A 368 14.40 18.10 49.63
N ASP A 369 13.81 17.10 48.99
CA ASP A 369 14.40 15.78 48.82
C ASP A 369 14.31 15.28 47.36
N PRO A 370 15.21 14.36 46.97
CA PRO A 370 15.18 13.76 45.62
C PRO A 370 13.91 12.98 45.30
N ASN A 371 13.24 12.41 46.31
CA ASN A 371 12.02 11.62 46.12
C ASN A 371 10.79 12.49 45.93
N ARG A 372 10.89 13.81 46.18
CA ARG A 372 9.82 14.80 46.03
C ARG A 372 8.55 14.44 46.83
N ASP A 373 8.78 13.87 48.05
CA ASP A 373 7.68 13.47 48.94
C ASP A 373 7.45 14.44 50.12
N LYS A 374 8.27 15.50 50.25
CA LYS A 374 8.19 16.50 51.33
C LYS A 374 8.34 17.93 50.82
N LEU A 375 7.52 18.79 51.39
CA LEU A 375 7.59 20.23 51.23
C LEU A 375 7.69 20.92 52.57
N LEU A 376 8.41 22.05 52.64
CA LEU A 376 8.38 22.95 53.76
C LEU A 376 7.33 24.02 53.53
N THR A 377 6.36 24.12 54.45
CA THR A 377 5.31 25.13 54.42
C THR A 377 5.53 26.13 55.56
N VAL A 378 5.07 27.38 55.40
CA VAL A 378 5.18 28.42 56.41
C VAL A 378 3.79 28.86 56.82
N ASP A 379 3.51 28.79 58.11
CA ASP A 379 2.25 29.23 58.68
C ASP A 379 2.17 30.79 58.83
N ALA A 380 1.01 31.32 59.31
CA ALA A 380 0.81 32.74 59.55
C ALA A 380 1.70 33.33 60.64
N ALA A 381 2.28 32.51 61.54
CA ALA A 381 3.18 32.87 62.58
C ALA A 381 4.66 32.90 62.12
N GLY A 382 4.94 32.46 60.90
CA GLY A 382 6.27 32.34 60.33
C GLY A 382 7.02 31.09 60.80
N ILE A 383 6.29 30.05 61.23
CA ILE A 383 6.86 28.75 61.63
C ILE A 383 6.86 27.80 60.46
N VAL A 384 7.94 27.09 60.23
CA VAL A 384 8.12 26.11 59.18
C VAL A 384 7.56 24.78 59.61
N HIS A 385 6.78 24.13 58.73
CA HIS A 385 6.25 22.78 58.92
C HIS A 385 6.67 21.89 57.76
N SER A 386 7.23 20.73 58.05
CA SER A 386 7.53 19.70 57.06
C SER A 386 6.25 18.89 56.79
N VAL A 387 5.70 18.98 55.58
CA VAL A 387 4.48 18.31 55.16
C VAL A 387 4.78 17.25 54.12
N ALA A 388 4.30 16.02 54.34
CA ALA A 388 4.36 14.97 53.34
C ALA A 388 3.34 15.24 52.24
N VAL A 389 3.82 15.15 51.02
CA VAL A 389 3.00 15.36 49.81
C VAL A 389 3.19 14.18 48.83
N LYS A 390 2.23 13.98 47.97
CA LYS A 390 2.37 13.05 46.88
C LYS A 390 2.35 13.84 45.55
N GLU A 391 3.46 13.79 44.83
CA GLU A 391 3.52 14.32 43.47
C GLU A 391 2.64 13.48 42.54
N LEU A 392 1.77 14.16 41.78
CA LEU A 392 0.90 13.54 40.79
C LEU A 392 1.39 13.74 39.38
N ALA A 393 2.02 14.88 39.11
CA ALA A 393 2.52 15.25 37.78
C ALA A 393 3.53 16.39 37.87
N ASP A 394 4.45 16.45 36.91
CA ASP A 394 5.52 17.48 36.79
C ASP A 394 5.65 17.88 35.31
N ASN A 395 5.93 19.14 35.04
CA ASN A 395 6.27 19.66 33.70
C ASN A 395 7.68 20.26 33.61
N GLY A 396 8.54 19.95 34.59
CA GLY A 396 9.92 20.44 34.68
C GLY A 396 10.11 21.75 35.48
N SER A 397 9.10 22.63 35.56
CA SER A 397 9.14 23.88 36.33
C SER A 397 8.16 23.92 37.49
N THR A 398 7.04 23.23 37.36
CA THR A 398 5.92 23.17 38.30
C THR A 398 5.43 21.75 38.45
N SER A 399 5.22 21.33 39.70
CA SER A 399 4.64 20.04 40.06
C SER A 399 3.21 20.24 40.58
N VAL A 400 2.33 19.23 40.30
CA VAL A 400 1.05 19.11 40.94
C VAL A 400 1.13 18.09 42.04
N VAL A 401 0.74 18.51 43.25
CA VAL A 401 0.82 17.68 44.47
C VAL A 401 -0.56 17.56 45.13
N THR A 402 -0.70 16.52 45.96
CA THR A 402 -1.76 16.38 46.95
C THR A 402 -1.15 16.33 48.35
N GLY A 403 -1.94 16.69 49.39
CA GLY A 403 -1.46 16.70 50.79
C GLY A 403 -1.40 18.08 51.42
N ILE A 404 -1.52 19.16 50.61
CA ILE A 404 -1.61 20.54 51.09
C ILE A 404 -2.83 21.22 50.50
N PRO A 405 -3.48 22.18 51.22
CA PRO A 405 -4.56 23.01 50.68
C PRO A 405 -4.04 24.13 49.76
N ALA A 406 -4.92 24.59 48.85
CA ALA A 406 -4.63 25.83 48.09
C ALA A 406 -4.46 27.03 49.03
N GLY A 407 -3.56 27.95 48.67
CA GLY A 407 -3.26 29.11 49.50
C GLY A 407 -2.11 28.88 50.49
N THR A 408 -1.59 27.64 50.65
CA THR A 408 -0.43 27.34 51.50
C THR A 408 0.83 28.01 50.95
N ARG A 409 1.58 28.67 51.82
CA ARG A 409 2.93 29.19 51.45
C ARG A 409 3.97 28.10 51.53
N VAL A 410 4.62 27.85 50.42
CA VAL A 410 5.65 26.82 50.28
C VAL A 410 7.01 27.50 50.13
N VAL A 411 8.03 27.00 50.82
CA VAL A 411 9.40 27.51 50.72
C VAL A 411 10.01 27.08 49.39
N THR A 412 10.55 28.01 48.65
CA THR A 412 11.17 27.76 47.32
C THR A 412 12.68 28.01 47.29
N ASP A 413 13.22 28.71 48.32
CA ASP A 413 14.64 28.92 48.45
C ASP A 413 14.99 29.05 49.94
N GLY A 414 16.18 28.58 50.35
CA GLY A 414 16.65 28.55 51.74
C GLY A 414 16.32 27.24 52.49
N GLN A 415 15.74 26.23 51.83
CA GLN A 415 15.29 24.98 52.47
C GLN A 415 16.39 24.19 53.19
N THR A 416 17.61 24.26 52.69
CA THR A 416 18.75 23.52 53.25
C THR A 416 19.24 24.05 54.59
N SER A 417 18.81 25.26 55.00
CA SER A 417 19.26 25.98 56.18
C SER A 417 18.23 26.00 57.30
N ILE A 418 17.04 25.39 57.08
CA ILE A 418 15.92 25.45 58.01
C ILE A 418 15.38 24.08 58.32
N GLY A 419 14.92 23.89 59.57
CA GLY A 419 14.26 22.65 60.04
C GLY A 419 12.78 22.83 60.35
N ASP A 420 12.14 21.70 60.62
CA ASP A 420 10.75 21.67 61.08
C ASP A 420 10.60 22.37 62.44
N GLY A 421 9.60 23.23 62.61
CA GLY A 421 9.37 24.01 63.84
C GLY A 421 10.21 25.31 63.93
N GLU A 422 11.06 25.61 62.99
CA GLU A 422 11.92 26.81 63.02
C GLU A 422 11.19 28.06 62.55
N LYS A 423 11.44 29.20 63.20
CA LYS A 423 10.87 30.48 62.83
C LYS A 423 11.71 31.15 61.74
N VAL A 424 11.05 31.51 60.66
CA VAL A 424 11.69 32.13 59.48
C VAL A 424 11.12 33.52 59.19
N ALA A 425 11.94 34.34 58.51
CA ALA A 425 11.50 35.61 57.94
C ALA A 425 11.25 35.45 56.43
N ILE A 426 10.07 35.82 55.97
CA ILE A 426 9.72 35.71 54.53
C ILE A 426 10.32 36.94 53.81
N LYS A 427 11.02 36.68 52.71
CA LYS A 427 11.64 37.68 51.85
C LYS A 427 10.66 38.26 50.88
#